data_112852c3cb271e73d61d79d486223fda
#
_entry.id   112852c3cb271e73d61d79d486223fda
#
_cell.length_a   1.000
_cell.length_b   1.000
_cell.length_c   1.000
_cell.angle_alpha   90.00
_cell.angle_beta   90.00
_cell.angle_gamma   90.00
#
_symmetry.space_group_name_H-M   'P 1'
#
loop_
_entity.id
_entity.type
_entity.pdbx_description
1 polymer ?
#
loop_
_entity_poly.entity_id
_entity_poly.type
_entity_poly.pdbx_seq_one_letter_code
_entity_poly.pdbx_strand_id
1 'polypeptide(L)' 'MAKKLTLKIDNMMCEKCVERVENALGSVEGVTDLEVSKGKAVMRYDESKTNEGRILAAVIDAGYPAKVKKGLF' A
#
# COMPACT_ATOMS: atom_id res chain seq x y z
N MET A 1 -0.64 16.79 6.46
CA MET A 1 -1.36 15.88 7.32
C MET A 1 -1.47 14.51 6.69
N ALA A 2 -1.39 13.49 7.48
CA ALA A 2 -1.45 12.13 6.95
C ALA A 2 -2.89 11.69 6.68
N LYS A 3 -3.10 11.07 5.54
CA LYS A 3 -4.40 10.50 5.19
C LYS A 3 -4.30 8.98 5.25
N LYS A 4 -5.38 8.34 5.62
CA LYS A 4 -5.45 6.88 5.65
C LYS A 4 -5.77 6.36 4.26
N LEU A 5 -5.03 5.35 3.85
CA LEU A 5 -5.22 4.71 2.55
C LEU A 5 -5.34 3.21 2.74
N THR A 6 -6.30 2.60 2.08
CA THR A 6 -6.44 1.15 2.06
C THR A 6 -6.33 0.68 0.63
N LEU A 7 -5.50 -0.31 0.40
CA LEU A 7 -5.33 -0.93 -0.91
C LEU A 7 -5.81 -2.37 -0.88
N LYS A 8 -6.47 -2.78 -1.95
CA LYS A 8 -6.79 -4.18 -2.15
C LYS A 8 -5.75 -4.73 -3.13
N ILE A 9 -5.07 -5.77 -2.75
CA ILE A 9 -3.97 -6.32 -3.52
C ILE A 9 -4.30 -7.75 -3.92
N ASP A 10 -4.23 -8.05 -5.20
CA ASP A 10 -4.48 -9.39 -5.71
C ASP A 10 -3.19 -10.20 -5.75
N ASN A 11 -3.32 -11.50 -5.77
CA ASN A 11 -2.18 -12.43 -5.84
C ASN A 11 -1.21 -12.37 -4.67
N MET A 12 -1.66 -11.84 -3.56
CA MET A 12 -0.83 -11.74 -2.36
C MET A 12 -1.26 -12.81 -1.37
N MET A 13 -1.02 -14.06 -1.70
CA MET A 13 -1.52 -15.21 -0.95
C MET A 13 -0.50 -15.83 0.01
N CYS A 14 0.75 -15.43 -0.04
CA CYS A 14 1.77 -16.02 0.81
C CYS A 14 2.47 -14.96 1.67
N GLU A 15 3.13 -15.40 2.73
CA GLU A 15 3.81 -14.50 3.63
C GLU A 15 4.93 -13.72 2.96
N LYS A 16 5.63 -14.34 2.03
CA LYS A 16 6.69 -13.65 1.30
C LYS A 16 6.13 -12.54 0.43
N CYS A 17 4.94 -12.74 -0.13
CA CYS A 17 4.29 -11.70 -0.90
C CYS A 17 3.92 -10.52 -0.02
N VAL A 18 3.41 -10.80 1.17
CA VAL A 18 3.09 -9.76 2.15
C VAL A 18 4.34 -8.97 2.49
N GLU A 19 5.43 -9.66 2.75
CA GLU A 19 6.70 -9.02 3.07
C GLU A 19 7.22 -8.14 1.94
N ARG A 20 7.11 -8.62 0.71
CA ARG A 20 7.55 -7.85 -0.46
C ARG A 20 6.74 -6.55 -0.62
N VAL A 21 5.44 -6.65 -0.47
CA VAL A 21 4.57 -5.49 -0.55
C VAL A 21 4.87 -4.53 0.59
N GLU A 22 5.05 -5.05 1.79
CA GLU A 22 5.39 -4.24 2.94
C GLU A 22 6.69 -3.48 2.72
N ASN A 23 7.71 -4.14 2.20
CA ASN A 23 8.98 -3.50 1.90
C ASN A 23 8.84 -2.44 0.81
N ALA A 24 8.07 -2.74 -0.23
CA ALA A 24 7.85 -1.78 -1.30
C ALA A 24 7.15 -0.53 -0.80
N LEU A 25 6.12 -0.70 0.01
CA LEU A 25 5.38 0.43 0.57
C LEU A 25 6.18 1.18 1.63
N GLY A 26 6.95 0.46 2.42
CA GLY A 26 7.80 1.07 3.43
C GLY A 26 8.91 1.93 2.84
N SER A 27 9.26 1.69 1.57
CA SER A 27 10.25 2.49 0.88
C SER A 27 9.70 3.80 0.31
N VAL A 28 8.38 3.94 0.30
CA VAL A 28 7.77 5.17 -0.22
C VAL A 28 7.85 6.25 0.83
N GLU A 29 8.47 7.38 0.47
CA GLU A 29 8.59 8.48 1.39
C GLU A 29 7.23 9.05 1.72
N GLY A 30 6.97 9.33 2.95
CA GLY A 30 5.70 9.88 3.41
C GLY A 30 4.68 8.84 3.87
N VAL A 31 5.00 7.56 3.73
CA VAL A 31 4.11 6.49 4.21
C VAL A 31 4.46 6.15 5.66
N THR A 32 3.42 6.10 6.50
CA THR A 32 3.57 5.76 7.92
C THR A 32 2.45 4.81 8.34
N ASP A 33 2.56 4.25 9.51
CA ASP A 33 1.56 3.33 10.08
C ASP A 33 1.15 2.23 9.11
N LEU A 34 2.13 1.65 8.46
CA LEU A 34 1.89 0.63 7.46
C LEU A 34 1.51 -0.71 8.10
N GLU A 35 0.38 -1.28 7.68
CA GLU A 35 -0.02 -2.60 8.05
C GLU A 35 -0.39 -3.34 6.79
N VAL A 36 0.24 -4.47 6.54
CA VAL A 36 -0.02 -5.28 5.37
C VAL A 36 -0.53 -6.64 5.81
N SER A 37 -1.64 -7.06 5.21
CA SER A 37 -2.22 -8.37 5.43
C SER A 37 -2.38 -9.04 4.08
N LYS A 38 -2.73 -10.31 4.08
CA LYS A 38 -2.96 -11.01 2.82
C LYS A 38 -4.11 -10.34 2.05
N GLY A 39 -3.78 -9.81 0.88
CA GLY A 39 -4.75 -9.16 0.02
C GLY A 39 -5.13 -7.73 0.38
N LYS A 40 -4.51 -7.16 1.41
CA LYS A 40 -4.89 -5.83 1.88
C LYS A 40 -3.71 -5.09 2.48
N ALA A 41 -3.62 -3.82 2.24
CA ALA A 41 -2.62 -2.96 2.87
C ALA A 41 -3.31 -1.69 3.38
N VAL A 42 -3.01 -1.31 4.59
CA VAL A 42 -3.55 -0.09 5.21
C VAL A 42 -2.37 0.76 5.65
N MET A 43 -2.40 2.03 5.36
CA MET A 43 -1.32 2.92 5.70
C MET A 43 -1.81 4.35 5.79
N ARG A 44 -0.97 5.20 6.32
CA ARG A 44 -1.19 6.64 6.28
C ARG A 44 -0.09 7.25 5.42
N TYR A 45 -0.42 8.26 4.69
CA TYR A 45 0.55 8.93 3.85
C TYR A 45 0.42 10.45 3.96
N ASP A 46 1.53 11.13 3.74
CA ASP A 46 1.57 12.58 3.77
C ASP A 46 1.43 13.09 2.35
N GLU A 47 0.34 13.79 2.07
CA GLU A 47 0.06 14.32 0.74
C GLU A 47 1.12 15.26 0.20
N SER A 48 1.87 15.90 1.08
CA SER A 48 2.94 16.78 0.64
C SER A 48 4.17 16.03 0.17
N LYS A 49 4.27 14.74 0.47
CA LYS A 49 5.43 13.94 0.09
C LYS A 49 5.11 12.89 -0.94
N THR A 50 3.90 12.36 -0.93
CA THR A 50 3.49 11.32 -1.84
C THR A 50 2.00 11.41 -2.12
N ASN A 51 1.47 10.50 -2.92
CA ASN A 51 0.05 10.46 -3.21
C ASN A 51 -0.38 9.01 -3.48
N GLU A 52 -1.68 8.80 -3.60
CA GLU A 52 -2.23 7.47 -3.82
C GLU A 52 -1.65 6.79 -5.07
N GLY A 53 -1.47 7.56 -6.12
CA GLY A 53 -0.93 7.02 -7.37
C GLY A 53 0.48 6.48 -7.23
N ARG A 54 1.32 7.17 -6.47
CA ARG A 54 2.69 6.71 -6.23
C ARG A 54 2.72 5.46 -5.38
N ILE A 55 1.87 5.42 -4.35
CA ILE A 55 1.78 4.26 -3.47
C ILE A 55 1.28 3.06 -4.26
N LEU A 56 0.24 3.24 -5.06
CA LEU A 56 -0.30 2.18 -5.89
C LEU A 56 0.74 1.70 -6.90
N ALA A 57 1.46 2.62 -7.52
CA ALA A 57 2.51 2.28 -8.48
C ALA A 57 3.61 1.44 -7.83
N ALA A 58 3.97 1.73 -6.58
CA ALA A 58 4.98 0.97 -5.87
C ALA A 58 4.56 -0.50 -5.70
N VAL A 59 3.30 -0.74 -5.39
CA VAL A 59 2.78 -2.09 -5.25
C VAL A 59 2.73 -2.81 -6.59
N ILE A 60 2.26 -2.13 -7.63
CA ILE A 60 2.20 -2.70 -8.97
C ILE A 60 3.60 -3.01 -9.48
N ASP A 61 4.55 -2.13 -9.22
CA ASP A 61 5.94 -2.31 -9.61
C ASP A 61 6.58 -3.51 -8.90
N ALA A 62 6.10 -3.82 -7.71
CA ALA A 62 6.55 -5.01 -6.99
C ALA A 62 5.98 -6.30 -7.60
N GLY A 63 5.08 -6.20 -8.56
CA GLY A 63 4.51 -7.33 -9.27
C GLY A 63 3.14 -7.78 -8.79
N TYR A 64 2.46 -6.96 -8.02
CA TYR A 64 1.15 -7.30 -7.49
C TYR A 64 0.08 -6.32 -7.95
N PRO A 65 -0.95 -6.78 -8.67
CA PRO A 65 -2.05 -5.90 -9.06
C PRO A 65 -2.77 -5.39 -7.80
N ALA A 66 -3.00 -4.10 -7.74
CA ALA A 66 -3.63 -3.49 -6.59
C ALA A 66 -4.59 -2.39 -7.01
N LYS A 67 -5.56 -2.12 -6.16
CA LYS A 67 -6.52 -1.04 -6.36
C LYS A 67 -6.71 -0.30 -5.06
N VAL A 68 -6.96 1.00 -5.16
CA VAL A 68 -7.30 1.78 -3.99
C VAL A 68 -8.71 1.42 -3.58
N LYS A 69 -8.85 0.97 -2.34
CA LYS A 69 -10.16 0.71 -1.79
C LYS A 69 -10.57 1.94 -1.03
N LYS A 70 -11.46 2.73 -1.60
CA LYS A 70 -11.98 3.85 -0.89
C LYS A 70 -12.95 3.32 0.13
N GLY A 71 -12.64 3.56 1.33
CA GLY A 71 -13.44 3.08 2.34
C GLY A 71 -14.68 3.76 2.41
N LEU A 72 -15.67 3.09 2.28
CA LEU A 72 -16.77 3.56 2.38
C LEU A 72 -17.30 3.30 3.46
N PHE A 73 -17.57 3.72 4.02
CA PHE A 73 -18.20 3.47 5.01
C PHE A 73 -19.34 3.16 4.70
#